data_c7819f914748139536fd93c5f364212b
#
_entry.id   c7819f914748139536fd93c5f364212b
#
_cell.length_a   1.000
_cell.length_b   1.000
_cell.length_c   1.000
_cell.angle_alpha   90.00
_cell.angle_beta   90.00
_cell.angle_gamma   90.00
#
_symmetry.space_group_name_H-M   'P 1'
#
loop_
_entity.id
_entity.type
_entity.pdbx_description
1 polymer ?
#
loop_
_entity_poly.entity_id
_entity_poly.type
_entity_poly.pdbx_seq_one_letter_code
_entity_poly.pdbx_strand_id
1 'polypeptide(L)'
;MKYVQTALCAAVAALLLAAMVLPVSAAEQSIQTGDVVCFGEADEGCGFDGKLLVLDSQHTNDGQPGMYLVSLNLIGDEQGENILFRDIGDVSVSFSNRGEDFAAEHPGATDYQGSNIQAWCETFAQTHLSQAEYGALLPTHKSDEAATIPGLGIPLPGAPNGTVDFSPVTDILDGDKLFLLSAEEVTNPAYGFTDGSARIAQFKGTPQGYWLRSPHIPTFPLDVGFVFSFGAVMDFPVNANFMFEQGTYARPACNLDSEEIAAAEVLAVNGEKTIWRLSFQDGEPNERLYDTTLPERVEAMDLAKMLKTALAVAACVLVVLVVLIVLLVRHLVRKHKAKKAKQ
;
A
#
# COMPACT_ATOMS: atom_id res chain seq x y z
N MET A 1 -65.14 0.64 -33.33
CA MET A 1 -64.21 1.74 -33.03
C MET A 1 -63.42 1.54 -31.76
N LYS A 2 -63.98 1.08 -30.61
CA LYS A 2 -63.22 0.89 -29.34
C LYS A 2 -62.05 -0.09 -29.45
N TYR A 3 -62.19 -1.20 -30.16
CA TYR A 3 -61.13 -2.23 -30.32
C TYR A 3 -59.92 -1.77 -31.14
N VAL A 4 -60.14 -0.86 -32.11
CA VAL A 4 -59.08 -0.30 -32.95
C VAL A 4 -58.22 0.69 -32.13
N GLN A 5 -58.80 1.47 -31.25
CA GLN A 5 -58.09 2.37 -30.35
C GLN A 5 -57.23 1.63 -29.33
N THR A 6 -57.77 0.51 -28.75
CA THR A 6 -57.02 -0.28 -27.80
C THR A 6 -55.82 -1.02 -28.43
N ALA A 7 -55.96 -1.52 -29.65
CA ALA A 7 -54.88 -2.11 -30.42
C ALA A 7 -53.77 -1.09 -30.81
N LEU A 8 -54.18 0.13 -31.16
CA LEU A 8 -53.23 1.21 -31.51
C LEU A 8 -52.45 1.68 -30.28
N CYS A 9 -53.09 1.82 -29.11
CA CYS A 9 -52.41 2.14 -27.85
C CYS A 9 -51.43 1.05 -27.41
N ALA A 10 -51.77 -0.22 -27.55
CA ALA A 10 -50.90 -1.35 -27.22
C ALA A 10 -49.66 -1.40 -28.18
N ALA A 11 -49.86 -1.14 -29.46
CA ALA A 11 -48.77 -1.09 -30.47
C ALA A 11 -47.82 0.08 -30.20
N VAL A 12 -48.35 1.25 -29.85
CA VAL A 12 -47.53 2.44 -29.49
C VAL A 12 -46.77 2.23 -28.19
N ALA A 13 -47.39 1.58 -27.17
CA ALA A 13 -46.71 1.24 -25.93
C ALA A 13 -45.57 0.22 -26.14
N ALA A 14 -45.80 -0.79 -27.01
CA ALA A 14 -44.78 -1.78 -27.37
C ALA A 14 -43.62 -1.14 -28.18
N LEU A 15 -43.91 -0.19 -29.07
CA LEU A 15 -42.89 0.58 -29.79
C LEU A 15 -42.10 1.53 -28.87
N LEU A 16 -42.73 2.16 -27.88
CA LEU A 16 -42.07 2.99 -26.88
C LEU A 16 -41.21 2.16 -25.92
N LEU A 17 -41.62 0.95 -25.55
CA LEU A 17 -40.79 0.02 -24.76
C LEU A 17 -39.60 -0.52 -25.57
N ALA A 18 -39.80 -0.81 -26.88
CA ALA A 18 -38.68 -1.20 -27.76
C ALA A 18 -37.71 -0.07 -28.05
N ALA A 19 -38.18 1.19 -28.06
CA ALA A 19 -37.31 2.36 -28.22
C ALA A 19 -36.52 2.75 -26.95
N MET A 20 -36.89 2.22 -25.79
CA MET A 20 -36.15 2.42 -24.54
C MET A 20 -35.02 1.40 -24.32
N VAL A 21 -34.94 0.36 -25.15
CA VAL A 21 -33.77 -0.50 -25.26
C VAL A 21 -32.96 -0.04 -26.48
N LEU A 22 -32.56 1.23 -26.46
CA LEU A 22 -31.36 1.59 -27.23
C LEU A 22 -30.24 0.78 -26.59
N PRO A 23 -29.45 0.00 -27.36
CA PRO A 23 -28.18 -0.43 -26.87
C PRO A 23 -27.47 0.90 -26.52
N VAL A 24 -27.22 1.13 -25.25
CA VAL A 24 -26.13 2.04 -24.86
C VAL A 24 -24.98 1.51 -25.69
N SER A 25 -24.60 2.24 -26.72
CA SER A 25 -23.35 1.99 -27.41
C SER A 25 -22.36 1.87 -26.27
N ALA A 26 -21.83 0.67 -26.05
CA ALA A 26 -20.69 0.49 -25.22
C ALA A 26 -19.65 1.40 -25.87
N ALA A 27 -19.54 2.64 -25.38
CA ALA A 27 -18.31 3.39 -25.56
C ALA A 27 -17.27 2.36 -25.16
N GLU A 28 -16.30 2.08 -26.02
CA GLU A 28 -15.22 1.17 -25.72
C GLU A 28 -14.67 1.60 -24.35
N GLN A 29 -15.11 0.92 -23.29
CA GLN A 29 -14.62 1.19 -21.96
C GLN A 29 -13.18 0.72 -22.00
N SER A 30 -12.26 1.64 -21.93
CA SER A 30 -10.84 1.36 -21.80
C SER A 30 -10.48 1.34 -20.32
N ILE A 31 -9.54 0.49 -19.94
CA ILE A 31 -8.97 0.45 -18.61
C ILE A 31 -8.37 1.81 -18.28
N GLN A 32 -8.69 2.33 -17.09
CA GLN A 32 -8.25 3.65 -16.63
C GLN A 32 -7.36 3.54 -15.38
N THR A 33 -6.55 4.55 -15.14
CA THR A 33 -5.85 4.73 -13.86
C THR A 33 -6.86 4.74 -12.71
N GLY A 34 -6.61 3.92 -11.68
CA GLY A 34 -7.52 3.70 -10.55
C GLY A 34 -8.45 2.50 -10.69
N ASP A 35 -8.59 1.91 -11.89
CA ASP A 35 -9.29 0.64 -12.08
C ASP A 35 -8.52 -0.52 -11.44
N VAL A 36 -9.17 -1.68 -11.39
CA VAL A 36 -8.56 -2.94 -10.92
C VAL A 36 -8.58 -3.94 -12.06
N VAL A 37 -7.44 -4.58 -12.30
CA VAL A 37 -7.33 -5.68 -13.25
C VAL A 37 -7.09 -6.99 -12.51
N CYS A 38 -7.63 -8.09 -13.04
CA CYS A 38 -7.56 -9.40 -12.43
C CYS A 38 -6.87 -10.39 -13.37
N PHE A 39 -5.76 -10.95 -12.92
CA PHE A 39 -5.06 -12.07 -13.53
C PHE A 39 -4.17 -12.76 -12.49
N GLY A 40 -3.61 -13.91 -12.83
CA GLY A 40 -2.87 -14.75 -11.89
C GLY A 40 -3.78 -15.69 -11.09
N GLU A 41 -3.19 -16.72 -10.53
CA GLU A 41 -3.89 -17.70 -9.70
C GLU A 41 -3.96 -17.21 -8.26
N ALA A 42 -5.18 -16.99 -7.76
CA ALA A 42 -5.40 -16.57 -6.40
C ALA A 42 -4.96 -17.65 -5.41
N ASP A 43 -4.28 -17.23 -4.34
CA ASP A 43 -3.85 -18.10 -3.23
C ASP A 43 -4.18 -17.44 -1.89
N GLU A 44 -5.20 -17.96 -1.23
CA GLU A 44 -5.61 -17.50 0.10
C GLU A 44 -4.52 -17.72 1.16
N GLY A 45 -3.63 -18.71 0.96
CA GLY A 45 -2.51 -19.00 1.84
C GLY A 45 -1.57 -17.80 1.99
N CYS A 46 -1.08 -17.29 0.88
CA CYS A 46 -0.20 -16.10 0.88
C CYS A 46 -0.97 -14.78 0.82
N GLY A 47 -2.30 -14.79 0.64
CA GLY A 47 -3.17 -13.59 0.59
C GLY A 47 -3.27 -12.95 -0.79
N PHE A 48 -2.78 -13.57 -1.84
CA PHE A 48 -2.94 -13.09 -3.21
C PHE A 48 -4.34 -13.43 -3.75
N ASP A 49 -5.05 -12.42 -4.19
CA ASP A 49 -6.42 -12.54 -4.71
C ASP A 49 -6.54 -12.30 -6.22
N GLY A 50 -5.41 -12.22 -6.91
CA GLY A 50 -5.34 -11.98 -8.36
C GLY A 50 -5.65 -10.55 -8.78
N LYS A 51 -5.86 -9.62 -7.84
CA LYS A 51 -6.26 -8.23 -8.12
C LYS A 51 -5.08 -7.26 -8.07
N LEU A 52 -4.92 -6.46 -9.12
CA LEU A 52 -3.92 -5.42 -9.21
C LEU A 52 -4.60 -4.06 -9.49
N LEU A 53 -4.15 -3.03 -8.78
CA LEU A 53 -4.57 -1.66 -8.99
C LEU A 53 -3.78 -1.05 -10.16
N VAL A 54 -4.46 -0.39 -11.07
CA VAL A 54 -3.84 0.34 -12.18
C VAL A 54 -3.34 1.69 -11.66
N LEU A 55 -2.03 1.84 -11.55
CA LEU A 55 -1.38 3.10 -11.15
C LEU A 55 -1.29 4.09 -12.31
N ASP A 56 -1.01 3.58 -13.52
CA ASP A 56 -0.95 4.34 -14.74
C ASP A 56 -1.38 3.46 -15.92
N SER A 57 -2.48 3.79 -16.56
CA SER A 57 -3.05 3.03 -17.68
C SER A 57 -2.38 3.33 -19.03
N GLN A 58 -1.51 4.34 -19.10
CA GLN A 58 -0.79 4.77 -20.29
C GLN A 58 0.73 4.85 -20.05
N HIS A 59 1.21 3.99 -19.18
CA HIS A 59 2.62 3.94 -18.84
C HIS A 59 3.48 3.55 -20.04
N THR A 60 4.69 4.08 -20.07
CA THR A 60 5.71 3.68 -21.04
C THR A 60 6.92 3.14 -20.29
N ASN A 61 7.23 1.86 -20.49
CA ASN A 61 8.38 1.19 -19.91
C ASN A 61 9.42 0.94 -21.01
N ASP A 62 10.59 1.56 -20.92
CA ASP A 62 11.67 1.47 -21.92
C ASP A 62 11.22 1.72 -23.38
N GLY A 63 10.24 2.61 -23.54
CA GLY A 63 9.68 2.95 -24.85
C GLY A 63 8.57 2.02 -25.33
N GLN A 64 8.21 0.97 -24.59
CA GLN A 64 7.09 0.09 -24.87
C GLN A 64 5.82 0.59 -24.15
N PRO A 65 4.67 0.64 -24.83
CA PRO A 65 3.41 1.01 -24.23
C PRO A 65 2.95 -0.08 -23.25
N GLY A 66 2.48 0.33 -22.07
CA GLY A 66 2.06 -0.62 -21.06
C GLY A 66 1.16 -0.02 -20.02
N MET A 67 0.87 -0.79 -18.98
CA MET A 67 0.21 -0.36 -17.77
C MET A 67 1.10 -0.60 -16.57
N TYR A 68 1.19 0.40 -15.67
CA TYR A 68 1.87 0.25 -14.40
C TYR A 68 0.87 -0.21 -13.34
N LEU A 69 1.15 -1.36 -12.75
CA LEU A 69 0.24 -2.05 -11.85
C LEU A 69 0.90 -2.28 -10.49
N VAL A 70 0.09 -2.38 -9.44
CA VAL A 70 0.53 -2.81 -8.11
C VAL A 70 -0.50 -3.76 -7.50
N SER A 71 -0.08 -4.75 -6.74
CA SER A 71 -1.01 -5.61 -6.01
C SER A 71 -2.00 -4.78 -5.18
N LEU A 72 -3.29 -5.08 -5.27
CA LEU A 72 -4.32 -4.37 -4.52
C LEU A 72 -4.15 -4.62 -3.02
N ASN A 73 -3.93 -5.89 -2.65
CA ASN A 73 -3.69 -6.35 -1.29
C ASN A 73 -2.21 -6.68 -1.05
N LEU A 74 -1.85 -6.84 0.21
CA LEU A 74 -0.53 -7.30 0.62
C LEU A 74 -0.43 -8.82 0.49
N ILE A 75 0.77 -9.29 0.22
CA ILE A 75 1.08 -10.69 0.01
C ILE A 75 2.17 -11.11 1.00
N GLY A 76 1.95 -12.22 1.69
CA GLY A 76 2.91 -12.88 2.57
C GLY A 76 3.76 -13.92 1.82
N ASP A 77 4.56 -14.68 2.55
CA ASP A 77 5.20 -15.87 2.02
C ASP A 77 4.16 -16.97 1.72
N GLU A 78 4.60 -18.17 1.30
CA GLU A 78 3.73 -19.30 0.98
C GLU A 78 2.83 -19.74 2.16
N GLN A 79 3.23 -19.44 3.38
CA GLN A 79 2.47 -19.74 4.60
C GLN A 79 1.62 -18.54 5.06
N GLY A 80 1.72 -17.39 4.38
CA GLY A 80 1.08 -16.14 4.76
C GLY A 80 1.80 -15.41 5.89
N GLU A 81 3.06 -15.75 6.10
CA GLU A 81 3.90 -15.14 7.13
C GLU A 81 4.65 -13.91 6.57
N ASN A 82 5.43 -13.28 7.43
CA ASN A 82 6.24 -12.11 7.11
C ASN A 82 7.35 -12.42 6.10
N ILE A 83 7.61 -11.46 5.21
CA ILE A 83 8.73 -11.52 4.27
C ILE A 83 9.82 -10.57 4.75
N LEU A 84 11.04 -11.06 4.94
CA LEU A 84 12.19 -10.22 5.22
C LEU A 84 12.65 -9.51 3.95
N PHE A 85 13.05 -8.23 4.08
CA PHE A 85 13.71 -7.56 2.97
C PHE A 85 15.04 -8.26 2.65
N ARG A 86 15.87 -8.47 3.67
CA ARG A 86 17.12 -9.25 3.57
C ARG A 86 17.39 -9.98 4.87
N ASP A 87 17.71 -11.25 4.77
CA ASP A 87 18.18 -12.04 5.90
C ASP A 87 19.68 -11.74 6.10
N ILE A 88 20.01 -11.10 7.20
CA ILE A 88 21.38 -10.83 7.64
C ILE A 88 21.77 -11.68 8.87
N GLY A 89 21.04 -12.78 9.10
CA GLY A 89 21.22 -13.69 10.22
C GLY A 89 20.51 -13.24 11.50
N ASP A 90 20.76 -13.95 12.60
CA ASP A 90 20.16 -13.70 13.93
C ASP A 90 20.64 -12.40 14.59
N VAL A 91 20.86 -11.37 13.81
CA VAL A 91 21.34 -10.09 14.29
C VAL A 91 20.15 -9.22 14.66
N SER A 92 19.98 -8.96 15.96
CA SER A 92 19.01 -7.98 16.43
C SER A 92 19.47 -6.57 16.05
N VAL A 93 18.92 -6.01 14.98
CA VAL A 93 19.12 -4.60 14.64
C VAL A 93 18.28 -3.76 15.57
N SER A 94 18.95 -3.01 16.46
CA SER A 94 18.33 -2.05 17.37
C SER A 94 18.78 -0.64 17.03
N PHE A 95 18.07 0.38 17.51
CA PHE A 95 18.47 1.78 17.35
C PHE A 95 19.89 2.07 17.84
N SER A 96 20.46 1.24 18.72
CA SER A 96 21.79 1.43 19.28
C SER A 96 22.92 0.81 18.47
N ASN A 97 22.64 -0.13 17.55
CA ASN A 97 23.64 -0.86 16.78
C ASN A 97 23.50 -0.69 15.25
N ARG A 98 22.83 0.38 14.80
CA ARG A 98 22.67 0.71 13.36
C ARG A 98 23.85 1.55 12.82
N GLY A 99 24.97 1.66 13.54
CA GLY A 99 26.09 2.51 13.17
C GLY A 99 26.89 1.97 11.97
N GLU A 100 27.79 2.83 11.46
CA GLU A 100 28.65 2.54 10.31
C GLU A 100 29.48 1.25 10.49
N ASP A 101 29.96 0.98 11.70
CA ASP A 101 30.75 -0.23 12.00
C ASP A 101 29.94 -1.50 11.77
N PHE A 102 28.67 -1.51 12.20
CA PHE A 102 27.78 -2.65 12.02
C PHE A 102 27.36 -2.83 10.54
N ALA A 103 27.17 -1.74 9.83
CA ALA A 103 26.86 -1.79 8.39
C ALA A 103 28.05 -2.30 7.56
N ALA A 104 29.29 -2.01 8.00
CA ALA A 104 30.49 -2.52 7.33
C ALA A 104 30.61 -4.06 7.42
N GLU A 105 30.00 -4.68 8.42
CA GLU A 105 29.91 -6.15 8.57
C GLU A 105 28.84 -6.76 7.64
N HIS A 106 27.90 -5.93 7.12
CA HIS A 106 26.80 -6.36 6.26
C HIS A 106 26.70 -5.52 4.97
N PRO A 107 27.74 -5.54 4.12
CA PRO A 107 27.77 -4.74 2.90
C PRO A 107 26.61 -5.14 1.97
N GLY A 108 25.94 -4.16 1.40
CA GLY A 108 24.80 -4.36 0.50
C GLY A 108 23.52 -4.86 1.19
N ALA A 109 23.42 -4.72 2.52
CA ALA A 109 22.22 -5.15 3.26
C ALA A 109 20.93 -4.45 2.77
N THR A 110 21.03 -3.21 2.32
CA THR A 110 19.92 -2.40 1.81
C THR A 110 19.76 -2.44 0.30
N ASP A 111 20.63 -3.16 -0.42
CA ASP A 111 20.51 -3.29 -1.86
C ASP A 111 19.27 -4.12 -2.20
N TYR A 112 18.41 -3.59 -3.06
CA TYR A 112 17.26 -4.34 -3.55
C TYR A 112 17.71 -5.54 -4.39
N GLN A 113 18.68 -5.33 -5.27
CA GLN A 113 19.27 -6.40 -6.07
C GLN A 113 19.96 -7.43 -5.18
N GLY A 114 19.60 -8.70 -5.38
CA GLY A 114 20.06 -9.82 -4.56
C GLY A 114 19.48 -9.87 -3.14
N SER A 115 18.42 -9.12 -2.85
CA SER A 115 17.68 -9.24 -1.58
C SER A 115 16.75 -10.46 -1.57
N ASN A 116 16.33 -10.89 -0.38
CA ASN A 116 15.37 -11.99 -0.25
C ASN A 116 14.03 -11.62 -0.87
N ILE A 117 13.60 -10.36 -0.73
CA ILE A 117 12.31 -9.94 -1.26
C ILE A 117 12.31 -9.81 -2.79
N GLN A 118 13.44 -9.46 -3.42
CA GLN A 118 13.56 -9.51 -4.87
C GLN A 118 13.44 -10.95 -5.38
N ALA A 119 14.19 -11.89 -4.77
CA ALA A 119 14.10 -13.31 -5.12
C ALA A 119 12.70 -13.88 -4.89
N TRP A 120 12.04 -13.42 -3.84
CA TRP A 120 10.64 -13.77 -3.57
C TRP A 120 9.70 -13.24 -4.67
N CYS A 121 9.83 -11.98 -5.11
CA CYS A 121 9.04 -11.42 -6.20
C CYS A 121 9.13 -12.26 -7.47
N GLU A 122 10.34 -12.68 -7.86
CA GLU A 122 10.53 -13.50 -9.04
C GLU A 122 9.91 -14.90 -8.88
N THR A 123 10.15 -15.56 -7.74
CA THR A 123 9.56 -16.87 -7.44
C THR A 123 8.03 -16.79 -7.41
N PHE A 124 7.49 -15.76 -6.79
CA PHE A 124 6.06 -15.53 -6.71
C PHE A 124 5.44 -15.38 -8.11
N ALA A 125 6.04 -14.54 -8.97
CA ALA A 125 5.56 -14.37 -10.35
C ALA A 125 5.54 -15.69 -11.13
N GLN A 126 6.60 -16.48 -11.03
CA GLN A 126 6.68 -17.78 -11.71
C GLN A 126 5.70 -18.82 -11.16
N THR A 127 5.30 -18.72 -9.89
CA THR A 127 4.40 -19.67 -9.24
C THR A 127 2.93 -19.34 -9.50
N HIS A 128 2.57 -18.06 -9.47
CA HIS A 128 1.16 -17.62 -9.49
C HIS A 128 0.69 -17.08 -10.84
N LEU A 129 1.60 -16.86 -11.80
CA LEU A 129 1.25 -16.44 -13.15
C LEU A 129 1.43 -17.58 -14.14
N SER A 130 0.49 -17.74 -15.05
CA SER A 130 0.68 -18.63 -16.20
C SER A 130 1.83 -18.13 -17.08
N GLN A 131 2.31 -18.97 -17.98
CA GLN A 131 3.40 -18.60 -18.91
C GLN A 131 3.02 -17.37 -19.76
N ALA A 132 1.76 -17.25 -20.21
CA ALA A 132 1.29 -16.11 -20.98
C ALA A 132 1.22 -14.83 -20.13
N GLU A 133 0.69 -14.92 -18.90
CA GLU A 133 0.65 -13.81 -17.95
C GLU A 133 2.04 -13.32 -17.58
N TYR A 134 2.95 -14.22 -17.23
CA TYR A 134 4.36 -13.90 -16.95
C TYR A 134 5.08 -13.35 -18.20
N GLY A 135 4.76 -13.90 -19.38
CA GLY A 135 5.27 -13.42 -20.67
C GLY A 135 4.91 -11.96 -20.93
N ALA A 136 3.68 -11.58 -20.60
CA ALA A 136 3.15 -10.23 -20.77
C ALA A 136 3.73 -9.18 -19.79
N LEU A 137 4.43 -9.59 -18.73
CA LEU A 137 5.15 -8.66 -17.87
C LEU A 137 6.41 -8.16 -18.57
N LEU A 138 6.57 -6.85 -18.67
CA LEU A 138 7.75 -6.20 -19.23
C LEU A 138 8.92 -6.24 -18.25
N PRO A 139 10.12 -6.62 -18.67
CA PRO A 139 11.32 -6.41 -17.88
C PRO A 139 11.53 -4.92 -17.66
N THR A 140 11.83 -4.53 -16.43
CA THR A 140 11.94 -3.13 -16.04
C THR A 140 13.38 -2.81 -15.65
N HIS A 141 13.92 -1.75 -16.27
CA HIS A 141 15.24 -1.20 -15.96
C HIS A 141 15.04 0.21 -15.40
N LYS A 142 15.45 0.46 -14.19
CA LYS A 142 15.19 1.73 -13.53
C LYS A 142 16.26 2.09 -12.51
N SER A 143 16.60 3.38 -12.47
CA SER A 143 17.34 4.00 -11.38
C SER A 143 16.38 4.84 -10.54
N ASP A 144 16.55 4.83 -9.23
CA ASP A 144 15.79 5.72 -8.33
C ASP A 144 16.63 6.94 -7.99
N GLU A 145 16.04 8.12 -8.08
CA GLU A 145 16.64 9.39 -7.64
C GLU A 145 16.59 9.52 -6.12
N ALA A 146 17.41 10.44 -5.58
CA ALA A 146 17.32 10.82 -4.17
C ALA A 146 15.94 11.41 -3.87
N ALA A 147 15.30 10.96 -2.79
CA ALA A 147 13.98 11.42 -2.43
C ALA A 147 13.93 11.85 -0.95
N THR A 148 13.32 13.01 -0.70
CA THR A 148 12.93 13.46 0.65
C THR A 148 11.42 13.50 0.71
N ILE A 149 10.84 12.65 1.52
CA ILE A 149 9.38 12.50 1.58
C ILE A 149 8.83 12.81 2.98
N PRO A 150 7.56 13.22 3.09
CA PRO A 150 6.90 13.37 4.38
C PRO A 150 6.82 12.03 5.11
N GLY A 151 7.43 11.95 6.31
CA GLY A 151 7.29 10.82 7.23
C GLY A 151 6.09 11.01 8.17
N LEU A 152 6.32 10.87 9.49
CA LEU A 152 5.27 11.03 10.50
C LEU A 152 4.81 12.48 10.72
N GLY A 153 5.50 13.46 10.15
CA GLY A 153 5.23 14.88 10.40
C GLY A 153 5.60 15.36 11.82
N ILE A 154 6.32 14.55 12.58
CA ILE A 154 6.89 14.88 13.89
C ILE A 154 8.41 14.71 13.85
N PRO A 155 9.17 15.60 14.48
CA PRO A 155 10.62 15.44 14.58
C PRO A 155 11.00 14.18 15.34
N LEU A 156 11.82 13.34 14.73
CA LEU A 156 12.40 12.14 15.33
C LEU A 156 13.93 12.20 15.26
N PRO A 157 14.65 11.43 16.10
CA PRO A 157 16.08 11.22 15.89
C PRO A 157 16.32 10.65 14.49
N GLY A 158 17.12 11.31 13.65
CA GLY A 158 17.34 10.96 12.25
C GLY A 158 16.36 11.59 11.24
N ALA A 159 15.20 12.09 11.70
CA ALA A 159 14.20 12.78 10.88
C ALA A 159 13.76 14.09 11.57
N PRO A 160 14.65 15.07 11.77
CA PRO A 160 14.36 16.25 12.59
C PRO A 160 13.25 17.14 12.04
N ASN A 161 12.99 17.08 10.73
CA ASN A 161 11.91 17.82 10.07
C ASN A 161 10.62 17.00 9.90
N GLY A 162 10.58 15.77 10.45
CA GLY A 162 9.48 14.83 10.21
C GLY A 162 9.44 14.30 8.78
N THR A 163 10.56 14.43 8.03
CA THR A 163 10.76 13.86 6.69
C THR A 163 11.71 12.68 6.77
N VAL A 164 11.67 11.82 5.75
CA VAL A 164 12.59 10.70 5.57
C VAL A 164 13.31 10.88 4.25
N ASP A 165 14.63 10.69 4.26
CA ASP A 165 15.48 10.86 3.11
C ASP A 165 15.96 9.51 2.58
N PHE A 166 15.82 9.27 1.28
CA PHE A 166 16.22 8.06 0.59
C PHE A 166 17.36 8.34 -0.37
N SER A 167 18.31 7.40 -0.43
CA SER A 167 19.49 7.50 -1.30
C SER A 167 19.13 7.23 -2.76
N PRO A 168 19.79 7.89 -3.71
CA PRO A 168 19.70 7.51 -5.11
C PRO A 168 20.38 6.16 -5.34
N VAL A 169 19.83 5.36 -6.23
CA VAL A 169 20.41 4.06 -6.62
C VAL A 169 20.34 3.90 -8.11
N THR A 170 21.50 3.73 -8.75
CA THR A 170 21.58 3.42 -10.17
C THR A 170 21.22 1.95 -10.41
N ASP A 171 20.45 1.70 -11.46
CA ASP A 171 20.04 0.37 -11.90
C ASP A 171 19.45 -0.49 -10.76
N ILE A 172 18.61 0.13 -9.92
CA ILE A 172 17.95 -0.56 -8.80
C ILE A 172 17.00 -1.66 -9.28
N LEU A 173 16.43 -1.53 -10.49
CA LEU A 173 15.76 -2.58 -11.24
C LEU A 173 16.59 -2.87 -12.49
N ASP A 174 16.94 -4.15 -12.69
CA ASP A 174 17.75 -4.61 -13.82
C ASP A 174 17.11 -5.82 -14.51
N GLY A 175 15.99 -5.55 -15.18
CA GLY A 175 15.18 -6.54 -15.86
C GLY A 175 14.15 -7.24 -14.98
N ASP A 176 13.88 -6.69 -13.80
CA ASP A 176 12.85 -7.20 -12.89
C ASP A 176 11.46 -7.08 -13.52
N LYS A 177 10.70 -8.17 -13.54
CA LYS A 177 9.32 -8.20 -14.05
C LYS A 177 8.29 -7.91 -12.95
N LEU A 178 8.56 -8.39 -11.74
CA LEU A 178 7.79 -8.09 -10.54
C LEU A 178 8.74 -7.51 -9.50
N PHE A 179 8.39 -6.36 -8.93
CA PHE A 179 9.29 -5.59 -8.07
C PHE A 179 8.51 -4.76 -7.03
N LEU A 180 9.19 -4.18 -6.04
CA LEU A 180 8.58 -3.29 -5.06
C LEU A 180 8.51 -1.85 -5.58
N LEU A 181 7.52 -1.09 -5.09
CA LEU A 181 7.46 0.36 -5.31
C LEU A 181 8.63 1.07 -4.61
N SER A 182 9.04 2.24 -5.14
CA SER A 182 9.96 3.15 -4.45
C SER A 182 9.22 4.06 -3.48
N ALA A 183 9.98 4.75 -2.62
CA ALA A 183 9.46 5.77 -1.71
C ALA A 183 8.83 6.95 -2.48
N GLU A 184 9.40 7.34 -3.61
CA GLU A 184 8.85 8.37 -4.49
C GLU A 184 7.51 7.91 -5.09
N GLU A 185 7.44 6.69 -5.61
CA GLU A 185 6.24 6.17 -6.26
C GLU A 185 5.05 6.07 -5.31
N VAL A 186 5.26 5.61 -4.04
CA VAL A 186 4.17 5.55 -3.04
C VAL A 186 3.74 6.91 -2.50
N THR A 187 4.40 7.98 -2.89
CA THR A 187 4.01 9.36 -2.56
C THR A 187 3.59 10.16 -3.78
N ASN A 188 3.54 9.54 -4.96
CA ASN A 188 3.16 10.18 -6.20
C ASN A 188 1.62 10.27 -6.32
N PRO A 189 1.04 11.48 -6.30
CA PRO A 189 -0.41 11.65 -6.44
C PRO A 189 -0.94 11.25 -7.83
N ALA A 190 -0.10 11.21 -8.86
CA ALA A 190 -0.49 10.74 -10.18
C ALA A 190 -0.83 9.24 -10.18
N TYR A 191 -0.24 8.47 -9.26
CA TYR A 191 -0.53 7.05 -9.04
C TYR A 191 -1.66 6.82 -8.02
N GLY A 192 -2.36 7.88 -7.63
CA GLY A 192 -3.44 7.82 -6.65
C GLY A 192 -2.99 7.86 -5.18
N PHE A 193 -1.70 7.94 -4.89
CA PHE A 193 -1.17 8.03 -3.52
C PHE A 193 -1.22 9.48 -2.98
N THR A 194 -2.43 10.02 -2.89
CA THR A 194 -2.67 11.42 -2.52
C THR A 194 -2.43 11.71 -1.03
N ASP A 195 -2.56 10.72 -0.18
CA ASP A 195 -2.44 10.84 1.29
C ASP A 195 -2.04 9.52 1.95
N GLY A 196 -1.93 9.49 3.27
CA GLY A 196 -1.63 8.30 4.05
C GLY A 196 -2.64 7.17 3.85
N SER A 197 -3.94 7.51 3.78
CA SER A 197 -5.01 6.52 3.62
C SER A 197 -4.92 5.79 2.28
N ALA A 198 -4.47 6.48 1.23
CA ALA A 198 -4.28 5.88 -0.10
C ALA A 198 -3.11 4.88 -0.15
N ARG A 199 -2.15 4.99 0.78
CA ARG A 199 -1.01 4.07 0.90
C ARG A 199 -1.31 2.82 1.71
N ILE A 200 -2.32 2.86 2.60
CA ILE A 200 -2.68 1.71 3.42
C ILE A 200 -3.10 0.56 2.51
N ALA A 201 -2.49 -0.60 2.73
CA ALA A 201 -2.87 -1.85 2.10
C ALA A 201 -3.15 -2.91 3.17
N GLN A 202 -3.90 -3.94 2.81
CA GLN A 202 -4.39 -4.92 3.77
C GLN A 202 -3.85 -6.31 3.44
N PHE A 203 -3.47 -7.05 4.45
CA PHE A 203 -3.26 -8.49 4.36
C PHE A 203 -4.47 -9.20 4.96
N LYS A 204 -5.19 -9.96 4.15
CA LYS A 204 -6.41 -10.70 4.56
C LYS A 204 -7.40 -9.80 5.34
N GLY A 205 -7.65 -8.59 4.82
CA GLY A 205 -8.59 -7.63 5.40
C GLY A 205 -8.06 -6.82 6.60
N THR A 206 -6.80 -7.01 7.01
CA THR A 206 -6.19 -6.26 8.12
C THR A 206 -5.08 -5.35 7.59
N PRO A 207 -5.10 -4.03 7.89
CA PRO A 207 -4.00 -3.13 7.53
C PRO A 207 -2.68 -3.60 8.12
N GLN A 208 -1.66 -3.73 7.26
CA GLN A 208 -0.32 -4.17 7.63
C GLN A 208 0.73 -3.31 6.94
N GLY A 209 2.00 -3.47 7.32
CA GLY A 209 3.10 -2.77 6.70
C GLY A 209 3.70 -3.53 5.51
N TYR A 210 4.37 -2.80 4.61
CA TYR A 210 5.02 -3.40 3.45
C TYR A 210 6.31 -2.69 3.05
N TRP A 211 7.21 -3.46 2.46
CA TRP A 211 8.52 -3.00 2.03
C TRP A 211 8.46 -2.14 0.78
N LEU A 212 9.39 -1.19 0.70
CA LEU A 212 9.74 -0.45 -0.49
C LEU A 212 11.16 -0.83 -0.93
N ARG A 213 11.53 -0.58 -2.19
CA ARG A 213 12.88 -0.87 -2.69
C ARG A 213 13.91 0.21 -2.36
N SER A 214 13.50 1.37 -1.84
CA SER A 214 14.37 2.54 -1.61
C SER A 214 15.23 2.38 -0.36
N PRO A 215 16.57 2.38 -0.45
CA PRO A 215 17.44 2.40 0.71
C PRO A 215 17.41 3.77 1.39
N HIS A 216 17.51 3.79 2.72
CA HIS A 216 17.66 5.01 3.49
C HIS A 216 19.02 5.67 3.23
N ILE A 217 19.18 6.93 3.64
CA ILE A 217 20.48 7.61 3.56
C ILE A 217 21.55 6.91 4.44
N PRO A 218 22.86 7.13 4.18
CA PRO A 218 23.93 6.41 4.88
C PRO A 218 23.95 6.52 6.40
N THR A 219 23.19 7.47 6.99
CA THR A 219 23.09 7.60 8.45
C THR A 219 22.47 6.37 9.13
N PHE A 220 21.60 5.64 8.39
CA PHE A 220 21.01 4.39 8.83
C PHE A 220 21.18 3.31 7.74
N PRO A 221 22.40 2.79 7.60
CA PRO A 221 22.81 2.01 6.42
C PRO A 221 22.20 0.59 6.37
N LEU A 222 21.38 0.21 7.35
CA LEU A 222 20.64 -1.06 7.36
C LEU A 222 19.13 -0.87 7.22
N ASP A 223 18.69 0.36 6.93
CA ASP A 223 17.28 0.66 6.84
C ASP A 223 16.86 0.89 5.37
N VAL A 224 15.69 0.41 5.03
CA VAL A 224 15.03 0.59 3.74
C VAL A 224 13.66 1.21 3.94
N GLY A 225 13.09 1.74 2.86
CA GLY A 225 11.75 2.30 2.87
C GLY A 225 10.71 1.27 3.27
N PHE A 226 9.75 1.73 4.07
CA PHE A 226 8.65 0.92 4.56
C PHE A 226 7.38 1.76 4.71
N VAL A 227 6.26 1.23 4.30
CA VAL A 227 4.94 1.83 4.54
C VAL A 227 4.31 1.11 5.73
N PHE A 228 4.01 1.86 6.78
CA PHE A 228 3.35 1.33 7.97
C PHE A 228 1.85 1.11 7.77
N SER A 229 1.24 0.26 8.58
CA SER A 229 -0.19 -0.06 8.55
C SER A 229 -1.13 1.15 8.68
N PHE A 230 -0.62 2.28 9.15
CA PHE A 230 -1.33 3.56 9.24
C PHE A 230 -0.97 4.56 8.13
N GLY A 231 -0.26 4.12 7.08
CA GLY A 231 0.00 4.88 5.85
C GLY A 231 1.18 5.85 5.89
N ALA A 232 1.95 5.90 6.98
CA ALA A 232 3.20 6.65 7.01
C ALA A 232 4.30 5.91 6.26
N VAL A 233 5.13 6.65 5.52
CA VAL A 233 6.36 6.13 4.91
C VAL A 233 7.52 6.49 5.82
N MET A 234 8.30 5.49 6.17
CA MET A 234 9.49 5.64 7.00
C MET A 234 10.58 4.66 6.56
N ASP A 235 11.70 4.73 7.24
CA ASP A 235 12.77 3.74 7.20
C ASP A 235 12.50 2.60 8.20
N PHE A 236 12.92 1.39 7.84
CA PHE A 236 12.78 0.22 8.69
C PHE A 236 13.94 -0.76 8.48
N PRO A 237 14.46 -1.41 9.56
CA PRO A 237 15.58 -2.35 9.43
C PRO A 237 15.24 -3.54 8.53
N VAL A 238 16.16 -3.90 7.64
CA VAL A 238 15.99 -4.93 6.60
C VAL A 238 15.58 -6.32 7.10
N ASN A 239 15.90 -6.67 8.34
CA ASN A 239 15.55 -7.94 8.97
C ASN A 239 14.53 -7.78 10.12
N ALA A 240 13.87 -6.63 10.24
CA ALA A 240 12.87 -6.44 11.28
C ALA A 240 11.59 -7.22 10.94
N ASN A 241 11.19 -8.10 11.82
CA ASN A 241 9.99 -8.90 11.67
C ASN A 241 9.07 -8.84 12.91
N PHE A 242 9.39 -8.03 13.94
CA PHE A 242 8.68 -8.15 15.21
C PHE A 242 8.61 -6.89 16.09
N MET A 243 9.15 -5.73 15.68
CA MET A 243 9.25 -4.60 16.61
C MET A 243 7.90 -3.94 16.98
N PHE A 244 6.81 -4.17 16.22
CA PHE A 244 5.55 -3.46 16.45
C PHE A 244 4.29 -4.32 16.29
N GLU A 245 4.33 -5.63 16.37
CA GLU A 245 3.19 -6.51 16.04
C GLU A 245 2.64 -6.25 14.62
N GLN A 246 3.41 -5.59 13.76
CA GLN A 246 3.07 -5.34 12.37
C GLN A 246 3.77 -6.37 11.50
N GLY A 247 3.01 -6.98 10.62
CA GLY A 247 3.58 -7.84 9.61
C GLY A 247 4.42 -7.03 8.62
N THR A 248 5.46 -7.66 8.08
CA THR A 248 6.29 -7.13 6.99
C THR A 248 5.98 -7.92 5.73
N TYR A 249 5.16 -7.33 4.86
CA TYR A 249 4.61 -7.97 3.67
C TYR A 249 5.19 -7.37 2.39
N ALA A 250 4.92 -8.00 1.26
CA ALA A 250 5.18 -7.46 -0.06
C ALA A 250 3.91 -6.80 -0.64
N ARG A 251 4.11 -5.75 -1.41
CA ARG A 251 3.13 -5.15 -2.30
C ARG A 251 3.75 -4.99 -3.68
N PRO A 252 3.86 -6.09 -4.45
CA PRO A 252 4.60 -6.09 -5.69
C PRO A 252 3.90 -5.26 -6.77
N ALA A 253 4.71 -4.65 -7.62
CA ALA A 253 4.31 -3.89 -8.80
C ALA A 253 4.92 -4.51 -10.07
N CYS A 254 4.33 -4.24 -11.22
CA CYS A 254 4.83 -4.68 -12.51
C CYS A 254 4.44 -3.71 -13.61
N ASN A 255 5.16 -3.77 -14.72
CA ASN A 255 4.78 -3.17 -15.98
C ASN A 255 4.19 -4.26 -16.90
N LEU A 256 2.94 -4.09 -17.30
CA LEU A 256 2.22 -5.02 -18.15
C LEU A 256 2.19 -4.48 -19.59
N ASP A 257 2.63 -5.28 -20.56
CA ASP A 257 2.51 -4.96 -21.98
C ASP A 257 1.04 -4.90 -22.40
N SER A 258 0.59 -3.73 -22.84
CA SER A 258 -0.80 -3.55 -23.27
C SER A 258 -1.10 -4.27 -24.59
N GLU A 259 -0.09 -4.56 -25.42
CA GLU A 259 -0.25 -5.28 -26.68
C GLU A 259 -0.44 -6.79 -26.48
N GLU A 260 -0.02 -7.31 -25.32
CA GLU A 260 -0.21 -8.73 -24.95
C GLU A 260 -1.60 -9.03 -24.38
N ILE A 261 -2.47 -8.01 -24.20
CA ILE A 261 -3.82 -8.21 -23.73
C ILE A 261 -4.72 -8.64 -24.91
N ALA A 262 -5.15 -9.90 -24.90
CA ALA A 262 -6.06 -10.43 -25.92
C ALA A 262 -7.52 -10.02 -25.67
N ALA A 263 -7.95 -9.93 -24.41
CA ALA A 263 -9.30 -9.50 -24.02
C ALA A 263 -9.31 -8.88 -22.61
N ALA A 264 -10.18 -7.90 -22.44
CA ALA A 264 -10.51 -7.32 -21.13
C ALA A 264 -12.03 -7.37 -20.94
N GLU A 265 -12.48 -8.08 -19.89
CA GLU A 265 -13.89 -8.25 -19.56
C GLU A 265 -14.23 -7.51 -18.28
N VAL A 266 -15.29 -6.73 -18.27
CA VAL A 266 -15.79 -6.06 -17.06
C VAL A 266 -16.45 -7.09 -16.15
N LEU A 267 -15.90 -7.27 -14.95
CA LEU A 267 -16.49 -8.13 -13.91
C LEU A 267 -17.46 -7.35 -13.03
N ALA A 268 -17.12 -6.12 -12.68
CA ALA A 268 -17.95 -5.25 -11.84
C ALA A 268 -17.58 -3.77 -12.03
N VAL A 269 -18.55 -2.90 -11.66
CA VAL A 269 -18.33 -1.45 -11.54
C VAL A 269 -18.65 -1.04 -10.11
N ASN A 270 -17.66 -0.56 -9.37
CA ASN A 270 -17.76 -0.15 -7.98
C ASN A 270 -17.49 1.36 -7.85
N GLY A 271 -18.55 2.16 -7.96
CA GLY A 271 -18.44 3.61 -8.00
C GLY A 271 -17.70 4.09 -9.26
N GLU A 272 -16.54 4.74 -9.08
CA GLU A 272 -15.69 5.23 -10.17
C GLU A 272 -14.69 4.19 -10.68
N LYS A 273 -14.59 3.03 -10.03
CA LYS A 273 -13.62 1.98 -10.36
C LYS A 273 -14.29 0.83 -11.09
N THR A 274 -13.68 0.39 -12.16
CA THR A 274 -14.07 -0.82 -12.88
C THR A 274 -13.10 -1.95 -12.54
N ILE A 275 -13.66 -3.15 -12.36
CA ILE A 275 -12.88 -4.37 -12.15
C ILE A 275 -12.93 -5.16 -13.45
N TRP A 276 -11.75 -5.43 -13.98
CA TRP A 276 -11.56 -6.11 -15.26
C TRP A 276 -10.92 -7.47 -15.07
N ARG A 277 -11.32 -8.44 -15.86
CA ARG A 277 -10.61 -9.71 -16.03
C ARG A 277 -9.81 -9.64 -17.33
N LEU A 278 -8.51 -9.91 -17.25
CA LEU A 278 -7.63 -9.92 -18.42
C LEU A 278 -7.39 -11.33 -18.93
N SER A 279 -7.38 -11.48 -20.25
CA SER A 279 -6.85 -12.64 -20.97
C SER A 279 -5.70 -12.19 -21.85
N PHE A 280 -4.71 -13.03 -22.03
CA PHE A 280 -3.45 -12.68 -22.71
C PHE A 280 -3.30 -13.41 -24.03
N GLN A 281 -2.50 -12.81 -24.95
CA GLN A 281 -2.08 -13.46 -26.18
C GLN A 281 -1.35 -14.78 -25.84
N ASP A 282 -1.41 -15.75 -26.72
CA ASP A 282 -0.79 -17.07 -26.53
C ASP A 282 -1.23 -17.85 -25.27
N GLY A 283 -2.23 -17.34 -24.53
CA GLY A 283 -2.82 -17.99 -23.35
C GLY A 283 -4.23 -18.52 -23.59
N GLU A 284 -4.66 -19.44 -22.74
CA GLU A 284 -6.07 -19.83 -22.69
C GLU A 284 -6.90 -18.66 -22.15
N PRO A 285 -8.19 -18.52 -22.55
CA PRO A 285 -9.08 -17.51 -21.99
C PRO A 285 -9.10 -17.60 -20.46
N ASN A 286 -8.98 -16.46 -19.80
CA ASN A 286 -9.02 -16.42 -18.34
C ASN A 286 -10.45 -16.61 -17.85
N GLU A 287 -10.80 -17.82 -17.43
CA GLU A 287 -12.12 -18.18 -16.87
C GLU A 287 -12.13 -18.20 -15.34
N ARG A 288 -11.04 -17.76 -14.68
CA ARG A 288 -10.96 -17.73 -13.21
C ARG A 288 -12.03 -16.83 -12.62
N LEU A 289 -12.56 -17.24 -11.47
CA LEU A 289 -13.51 -16.45 -10.70
C LEU A 289 -12.72 -15.58 -9.70
N TYR A 290 -12.93 -14.27 -9.78
CA TYR A 290 -12.34 -13.32 -8.85
C TYR A 290 -13.42 -12.70 -7.98
N ASP A 291 -13.13 -12.53 -6.70
CA ASP A 291 -13.98 -11.72 -5.83
C ASP A 291 -13.95 -10.26 -6.28
N THR A 292 -15.10 -9.70 -6.58
CA THR A 292 -15.25 -8.33 -7.05
C THR A 292 -15.39 -7.30 -5.92
N THR A 293 -15.26 -7.72 -4.67
CA THR A 293 -15.24 -6.82 -3.52
C THR A 293 -13.93 -6.05 -3.48
N LEU A 294 -14.01 -4.74 -3.28
CA LEU A 294 -12.83 -3.91 -3.03
C LEU A 294 -12.62 -3.77 -1.51
N PRO A 295 -11.37 -3.72 -1.03
CA PRO A 295 -11.12 -3.48 0.38
C PRO A 295 -11.69 -2.12 0.81
N GLU A 296 -12.26 -2.08 2.02
CA GLU A 296 -12.73 -0.83 2.59
C GLU A 296 -11.54 0.13 2.78
N ARG A 297 -11.76 1.41 2.46
CA ARG A 297 -10.75 2.45 2.70
C ARG A 297 -10.54 2.62 4.19
N VAL A 298 -9.30 2.46 4.63
CA VAL A 298 -8.89 2.71 6.02
C VAL A 298 -8.32 4.13 6.11
N GLU A 299 -8.80 4.90 7.07
CA GLU A 299 -8.29 6.25 7.30
C GLU A 299 -6.92 6.20 7.97
N ALA A 300 -5.98 6.97 7.44
CA ALA A 300 -4.63 7.08 8.00
C ALA A 300 -4.69 7.73 9.39
N MET A 301 -3.86 7.23 10.28
CA MET A 301 -3.73 7.79 11.62
C MET A 301 -2.97 9.12 11.58
N ASP A 302 -3.63 10.22 11.97
CA ASP A 302 -2.94 11.50 12.19
C ASP A 302 -2.24 11.50 13.55
N LEU A 303 -1.01 10.99 13.56
CA LEU A 303 -0.18 10.91 14.75
C LEU A 303 0.08 12.28 15.37
N ALA A 304 0.22 13.34 14.58
CA ALA A 304 0.41 14.70 15.10
C ALA A 304 -0.83 15.19 15.85
N LYS A 305 -2.02 14.89 15.34
CA LYS A 305 -3.29 15.18 16.02
C LYS A 305 -3.46 14.37 17.29
N MET A 306 -3.14 13.08 17.25
CA MET A 306 -3.18 12.21 18.43
C MET A 306 -2.21 12.68 19.52
N LEU A 307 -0.98 13.02 19.17
CA LEU A 307 0.01 13.53 20.11
C LEU A 307 -0.42 14.84 20.75
N LYS A 308 -0.94 15.79 19.95
CA LYS A 308 -1.53 17.06 20.46
C LYS A 308 -2.66 16.79 21.43
N THR A 309 -3.54 15.86 21.12
CA THR A 309 -4.67 15.48 21.99
C THR A 309 -4.16 14.84 23.29
N ALA A 310 -3.20 13.92 23.21
CA ALA A 310 -2.60 13.28 24.38
C ALA A 310 -1.90 14.29 25.31
N LEU A 311 -1.14 15.24 24.73
CA LEU A 311 -0.50 16.33 25.47
C LEU A 311 -1.54 17.25 26.14
N ALA A 312 -2.62 17.58 25.46
CA ALA A 312 -3.71 18.39 26.04
C ALA A 312 -4.37 17.66 27.22
N VAL A 313 -4.64 16.36 27.10
CA VAL A 313 -5.18 15.53 28.18
C VAL A 313 -4.20 15.46 29.37
N ALA A 314 -2.93 15.22 29.11
CA ALA A 314 -1.89 15.19 30.13
C ALA A 314 -1.79 16.53 30.89
N ALA A 315 -1.85 17.66 30.18
CA ALA A 315 -1.88 19.00 30.78
C ALA A 315 -3.11 19.19 31.69
N CYS A 316 -4.30 18.79 31.24
CA CYS A 316 -5.52 18.83 32.06
C CYS A 316 -5.40 17.98 33.33
N VAL A 317 -4.88 16.76 33.22
CA VAL A 317 -4.63 15.87 34.38
C VAL A 317 -3.66 16.53 35.36
N LEU A 318 -2.58 17.13 34.85
CA LEU A 318 -1.61 17.84 35.71
C LEU A 318 -2.24 19.01 36.46
N VAL A 319 -3.08 19.81 35.82
CA VAL A 319 -3.80 20.93 36.45
C VAL A 319 -4.72 20.40 37.56
N VAL A 320 -5.46 19.32 37.31
CA VAL A 320 -6.33 18.71 38.33
C VAL A 320 -5.52 18.23 39.53
N LEU A 321 -4.38 17.57 39.29
CA LEU A 321 -3.50 17.11 40.37
C LEU A 321 -2.96 18.28 41.21
N VAL A 322 -2.52 19.36 40.58
CA VAL A 322 -2.07 20.57 41.29
C VAL A 322 -3.18 21.16 42.16
N VAL A 323 -4.39 21.26 41.63
CA VAL A 323 -5.55 21.76 42.39
C VAL A 323 -5.84 20.86 43.61
N LEU A 324 -5.83 19.54 43.44
CA LEU A 324 -6.02 18.58 44.54
C LEU A 324 -4.94 18.71 45.60
N ILE A 325 -3.67 18.87 45.24
CA ILE A 325 -2.57 19.08 46.15
C ILE A 325 -2.75 20.37 46.94
N VAL A 326 -3.13 21.48 46.27
CA VAL A 326 -3.38 22.77 46.94
C VAL A 326 -4.54 22.64 47.94
N LEU A 327 -5.63 21.97 47.58
CA LEU A 327 -6.77 21.73 48.47
C LEU A 327 -6.37 20.87 49.68
N LEU A 328 -5.58 19.81 49.47
CA LEU A 328 -5.07 18.96 50.54
C LEU A 328 -4.19 19.75 51.51
N VAL A 329 -3.24 20.52 51.00
CA VAL A 329 -2.36 21.38 51.80
C VAL A 329 -3.18 22.38 52.62
N ARG A 330 -4.16 23.06 52.00
CA ARG A 330 -5.08 23.97 52.70
C ARG A 330 -5.87 23.27 53.81
N HIS A 331 -6.34 22.05 53.54
CA HIS A 331 -7.06 21.24 54.56
C HIS A 331 -6.15 20.89 55.73
N LEU A 332 -4.93 20.42 55.49
CA LEU A 332 -3.95 20.06 56.52
C LEU A 332 -3.56 21.28 57.37
N VAL A 333 -3.31 22.44 56.74
CA VAL A 333 -2.99 23.67 57.44
C VAL A 333 -4.16 24.12 58.34
N ARG A 334 -5.41 24.05 57.86
CA ARG A 334 -6.61 24.36 58.66
C ARG A 334 -6.72 23.41 59.87
N LYS A 335 -6.53 22.12 59.65
CA LYS A 335 -6.57 21.11 60.72
C LYS A 335 -5.47 21.31 61.77
N HIS A 336 -4.27 21.74 61.34
CA HIS A 336 -3.18 22.06 62.28
C HIS A 336 -3.45 23.30 63.09
N LYS A 337 -3.99 24.41 62.47
CA LYS A 337 -4.39 25.64 63.19
C LYS A 337 -5.50 25.33 64.20
N ALA A 338 -6.49 24.51 63.87
CA ALA A 338 -7.58 24.14 64.77
C ALA A 338 -7.11 23.33 65.99
N LYS A 339 -6.05 22.47 65.83
CA LYS A 339 -5.41 21.75 66.95
C LYS A 339 -4.65 22.70 67.90
N LYS A 340 -3.90 23.69 67.34
CA LYS A 340 -3.19 24.69 68.18
C LYS A 340 -4.11 25.65 68.93
N ALA A 341 -5.31 25.90 68.47
CA ALA A 341 -6.29 26.77 69.13
C ALA A 341 -7.05 26.07 70.30
N LYS A 342 -6.89 24.74 70.44
CA LYS A 342 -7.50 23.94 71.52
C LYS A 342 -6.49 23.57 72.64
N GLN A 343 -5.24 23.91 72.48
CA GLN A 343 -4.21 23.89 73.52
C GLN A 343 -4.02 25.27 74.14
#